data_c82784703256d129e4183b223ec386d4
#
_entry.id   c82784703256d129e4183b223ec386d4
#
_cell.length_a   1.000
_cell.length_b   1.000
_cell.length_c   1.000
_cell.angle_alpha   90.00
_cell.angle_beta   90.00
_cell.angle_gamma   90.00
#
_symmetry.space_group_name_H-M   'P 1'
#
loop_
_entity.id
_entity.type
_entity.pdbx_description
1 polymer ?
#
loop_
_entity_poly.entity_id
_entity_poly.type
_entity_poly.pdbx_seq_one_letter_code
_entity_poly.pdbx_strand_id
1 'polypeptide(L)'
;GCTHTVFSAPNMKVTLSDYAIGMYVSSLVKDGGTLQIGIGSLGDAIAHALILRDRHNADYVAAIGNLDAPKDNVAPFQQGLYGCSEMFVNGFMALIDAGILRRQVFSHEGLQSLLNAGKLSLEITENTLPVLLEARLINEKLSVNDVSFLKKFGIFKDEVILHGDQLHIDGQTLVNSIDDKAAHLAIQQHCLGNRLKGGVFMHG
;
A
#
# COMPACT_ATOMS: atom_id res chain seq x y z
N GLY A 1 37.25 17.86 2.54
CA GLY A 1 36.10 17.84 3.46
C GLY A 1 35.14 18.97 3.09
N CYS A 2 33.86 18.69 2.96
CA CYS A 2 32.82 19.70 2.75
C CYS A 2 32.75 20.60 3.98
N THR A 3 32.99 21.88 3.82
CA THR A 3 32.94 22.91 4.88
C THR A 3 31.57 23.60 4.96
N HIS A 4 30.56 23.11 4.22
CA HIS A 4 29.22 23.69 4.24
C HIS A 4 28.35 23.04 5.33
N THR A 5 27.69 23.89 6.11
CA THR A 5 26.70 23.46 7.08
C THR A 5 25.55 22.78 6.33
N VAL A 6 25.19 21.56 6.71
CA VAL A 6 24.02 20.88 6.14
C VAL A 6 22.79 21.67 6.54
N PHE A 7 22.03 22.12 5.56
CA PHE A 7 20.79 22.86 5.78
C PHE A 7 19.71 21.84 6.22
N SER A 8 19.21 21.95 7.43
CA SER A 8 18.06 21.18 7.89
C SER A 8 16.84 22.10 7.99
N ALA A 9 15.66 21.56 7.72
CA ALA A 9 14.42 22.28 7.95
C ALA A 9 14.34 22.69 9.43
N PRO A 10 13.99 23.95 9.77
CA PRO A 10 13.92 24.39 11.14
C PRO A 10 12.82 23.62 11.89
N ASN A 11 13.17 23.09 13.06
CA ASN A 11 12.20 22.44 13.94
C ASN A 11 11.41 23.56 14.66
N MET A 12 10.20 23.82 14.21
CA MET A 12 9.34 24.89 14.75
C MET A 12 8.52 24.34 15.93
N LYS A 13 8.37 25.17 16.97
CA LYS A 13 7.53 24.80 18.12
C LYS A 13 6.06 24.73 17.69
N VAL A 14 5.43 23.58 17.92
CA VAL A 14 3.99 23.40 17.68
C VAL A 14 3.18 24.21 18.69
N THR A 15 2.27 25.04 18.21
CA THR A 15 1.38 25.87 19.03
C THR A 15 0.06 25.15 19.33
N LEU A 16 -0.72 25.66 20.27
CA LEU A 16 -2.06 25.13 20.56
C LEU A 16 -2.99 25.26 19.35
N SER A 17 -2.85 26.34 18.58
CA SER A 17 -3.61 26.53 17.35
C SER A 17 -3.24 25.48 16.28
N ASP A 18 -1.95 25.14 16.15
CA ASP A 18 -1.52 24.08 15.22
C ASP A 18 -2.13 22.74 15.62
N TYR A 19 -2.18 22.42 16.91
CA TYR A 19 -2.83 21.18 17.38
C TYR A 19 -4.33 21.18 17.11
N ALA A 20 -5.04 22.30 17.30
CA ALA A 20 -6.47 22.38 17.00
C ALA A 20 -6.73 22.17 15.49
N ILE A 21 -5.92 22.80 14.63
CA ILE A 21 -5.98 22.62 13.17
C ILE A 21 -5.61 21.17 12.81
N GLY A 22 -4.55 20.61 13.41
CA GLY A 22 -4.12 19.23 13.20
C GLY A 22 -5.22 18.23 13.54
N MET A 23 -5.93 18.41 14.64
CA MET A 23 -7.09 17.60 15.04
C MET A 23 -8.21 17.70 13.99
N TYR A 24 -8.57 18.91 13.57
CA TYR A 24 -9.58 19.12 12.54
C TYR A 24 -9.20 18.43 11.21
N VAL A 25 -7.98 18.66 10.72
CA VAL A 25 -7.48 18.08 9.47
C VAL A 25 -7.43 16.56 9.55
N SER A 26 -7.00 15.99 10.68
CA SER A 26 -6.92 14.53 10.87
C SER A 26 -8.27 13.83 10.73
N SER A 27 -9.38 14.51 11.07
CA SER A 27 -10.74 13.98 10.91
C SER A 27 -11.23 13.94 9.46
N LEU A 28 -10.56 14.65 8.54
CA LEU A 28 -10.83 14.60 7.10
C LEU A 28 -10.10 13.44 6.42
N VAL A 29 -9.06 12.89 7.06
CA VAL A 29 -8.21 11.86 6.47
C VAL A 29 -8.91 10.50 6.53
N LYS A 30 -9.25 9.96 5.35
CA LYS A 30 -9.88 8.64 5.22
C LYS A 30 -8.85 7.53 5.43
N ASP A 31 -9.27 6.42 6.04
CA ASP A 31 -8.49 5.18 6.01
C ASP A 31 -8.33 4.69 4.56
N GLY A 32 -7.16 4.18 4.22
CA GLY A 32 -6.80 3.85 2.83
C GLY A 32 -6.52 5.07 1.95
N GLY A 33 -6.46 6.29 2.51
CA GLY A 33 -6.20 7.52 1.77
C GLY A 33 -4.73 7.75 1.44
N THR A 34 -4.47 8.83 0.69
CA THR A 34 -3.13 9.36 0.43
C THR A 34 -2.94 10.64 1.24
N LEU A 35 -1.80 10.73 1.92
CA LEU A 35 -1.44 11.87 2.75
C LEU A 35 -0.22 12.58 2.19
N GLN A 36 -0.32 13.91 2.04
CA GLN A 36 0.82 14.79 1.80
C GLN A 36 0.90 15.79 2.94
N ILE A 37 2.04 15.88 3.59
CA ILE A 37 2.35 16.92 4.58
C ILE A 37 3.66 17.60 4.22
N GLY A 38 3.68 18.92 4.41
CA GLY A 38 4.87 19.74 4.19
C GLY A 38 5.70 19.93 5.47
N ILE A 39 6.76 20.71 5.34
CA ILE A 39 7.60 21.15 6.47
C ILE A 39 6.84 22.13 7.36
N GLY A 40 7.11 22.11 8.66
CA GLY A 40 6.62 23.07 9.65
C GLY A 40 5.76 22.46 10.74
N SER A 41 5.46 23.28 11.77
CA SER A 41 4.73 22.88 12.97
C SER A 41 3.36 22.27 12.70
N LEU A 42 2.67 22.75 11.66
CA LEU A 42 1.35 22.23 11.29
C LEU A 42 1.43 20.80 10.78
N GLY A 43 2.43 20.46 9.96
CA GLY A 43 2.67 19.08 9.49
C GLY A 43 2.92 18.12 10.66
N ASP A 44 3.72 18.56 11.63
CA ASP A 44 3.99 17.79 12.86
C ASP A 44 2.73 17.62 13.71
N ALA A 45 1.91 18.68 13.83
CA ALA A 45 0.63 18.63 14.55
C ALA A 45 -0.37 17.66 13.90
N ILE A 46 -0.45 17.64 12.57
CA ILE A 46 -1.31 16.69 11.81
C ILE A 46 -0.83 15.26 12.06
N ALA A 47 0.48 14.99 11.93
CA ALA A 47 1.04 13.67 12.20
C ALA A 47 0.74 13.19 13.60
N HIS A 48 0.91 14.07 14.61
CA HIS A 48 0.58 13.77 15.99
C HIS A 48 -0.91 13.44 16.18
N ALA A 49 -1.81 14.21 15.57
CA ALA A 49 -3.25 13.96 15.65
C ALA A 49 -3.66 12.63 15.01
N LEU A 50 -3.04 12.26 13.89
CA LEU A 50 -3.24 10.95 13.24
C LEU A 50 -2.75 9.79 14.12
N ILE A 51 -1.62 9.95 14.81
CA ILE A 51 -1.10 8.95 15.75
C ILE A 51 -2.03 8.83 16.97
N LEU A 52 -2.53 9.95 17.50
CA LEU A 52 -3.51 9.96 18.58
C LEU A 52 -4.79 9.23 18.18
N ARG A 53 -5.28 9.49 16.96
CA ARG A 53 -6.45 8.79 16.38
C ARG A 53 -6.25 7.28 16.33
N ASP A 54 -5.06 6.82 15.96
CA ASP A 54 -4.78 5.39 15.79
C ASP A 54 -4.54 4.65 17.10
N ARG A 55 -3.74 5.25 18.00
CA ARG A 55 -3.24 4.60 19.22
C ARG A 55 -4.07 4.91 20.49
N HIS A 56 -4.67 6.09 20.54
CA HIS A 56 -5.44 6.58 21.68
C HIS A 56 -6.81 7.11 21.22
N ASN A 57 -7.55 6.25 20.53
CA ASN A 57 -8.76 6.64 19.82
C ASN A 57 -9.85 7.22 20.73
N ALA A 58 -10.00 6.73 21.95
CA ALA A 58 -10.98 7.26 22.89
C ALA A 58 -10.71 8.74 23.22
N ASP A 59 -9.46 9.08 23.49
CA ASP A 59 -9.04 10.47 23.80
C ASP A 59 -9.19 11.35 22.55
N TYR A 60 -8.84 10.81 21.38
CA TYR A 60 -9.00 11.50 20.10
C TYR A 60 -10.47 11.84 19.82
N VAL A 61 -11.38 10.88 19.98
CA VAL A 61 -12.82 11.07 19.76
C VAL A 61 -13.40 12.08 20.75
N ALA A 62 -12.98 12.02 22.03
CA ALA A 62 -13.39 12.99 23.03
C ALA A 62 -12.93 14.41 22.67
N ALA A 63 -11.70 14.58 22.19
CA ALA A 63 -11.16 15.87 21.77
C ALA A 63 -11.88 16.39 20.50
N ILE A 64 -12.10 15.56 19.49
CA ILE A 64 -12.86 15.92 18.28
C ILE A 64 -14.30 16.28 18.61
N GLY A 65 -14.89 15.63 19.60
CA GLY A 65 -16.25 15.93 20.08
C GLY A 65 -16.45 17.37 20.54
N ASN A 66 -15.38 18.02 21.03
CA ASN A 66 -15.37 19.40 21.46
C ASN A 66 -15.03 20.41 20.34
N LEU A 67 -14.72 19.92 19.15
CA LEU A 67 -14.44 20.73 17.97
C LEU A 67 -15.61 20.64 16.99
N ASP A 68 -15.85 21.71 16.24
CA ASP A 68 -16.76 21.70 15.09
C ASP A 68 -16.06 21.05 13.87
N ALA A 69 -15.69 19.79 14.04
CA ALA A 69 -14.95 19.00 13.06
C ALA A 69 -15.80 17.84 12.52
N PRO A 70 -15.56 17.37 11.26
CA PRO A 70 -16.21 16.19 10.73
C PRO A 70 -15.93 14.94 11.59
N LYS A 71 -16.92 14.04 11.71
CA LYS A 71 -16.85 12.84 12.58
C LYS A 71 -16.88 11.52 11.78
N ASP A 72 -16.83 11.61 10.45
CA ASP A 72 -16.96 10.44 9.58
C ASP A 72 -15.69 9.56 9.55
N ASN A 73 -14.52 10.17 9.80
CA ASN A 73 -13.22 9.49 9.72
C ASN A 73 -12.48 9.59 11.06
N VAL A 74 -13.08 9.09 12.13
CA VAL A 74 -12.50 9.16 13.50
C VAL A 74 -12.01 7.81 14.03
N ALA A 75 -12.33 6.70 13.35
CA ALA A 75 -11.88 5.37 13.76
C ALA A 75 -10.36 5.18 13.52
N PRO A 76 -9.70 4.25 14.25
CA PRO A 76 -8.33 3.85 13.97
C PRO A 76 -8.16 3.36 12.54
N PHE A 77 -6.94 3.43 12.01
CA PHE A 77 -6.66 2.99 10.65
C PHE A 77 -6.64 1.46 10.55
N GLN A 78 -7.39 0.91 9.59
CA GLN A 78 -7.37 -0.52 9.25
C GLN A 78 -6.41 -0.79 8.08
N GLN A 79 -6.58 -0.07 6.96
CA GLN A 79 -5.72 -0.17 5.79
C GLN A 79 -4.42 0.61 5.94
N GLY A 80 -4.46 1.71 6.70
CA GLY A 80 -3.37 2.67 6.80
C GLY A 80 -3.36 3.67 5.65
N LEU A 81 -2.33 4.51 5.61
CA LEU A 81 -2.19 5.59 4.64
C LEU A 81 -1.03 5.32 3.69
N TYR A 82 -1.10 5.95 2.51
CA TYR A 82 -0.01 6.08 1.56
C TYR A 82 0.58 7.49 1.68
N GLY A 83 1.90 7.61 1.78
CA GLY A 83 2.60 8.88 1.87
C GLY A 83 3.01 9.43 0.50
N CYS A 84 2.88 10.74 0.32
CA CYS A 84 3.44 11.47 -0.81
C CYS A 84 4.10 12.74 -0.29
N SER A 85 5.36 13.01 -0.64
CA SER A 85 6.09 14.16 -0.12
C SER A 85 7.13 14.67 -1.10
N GLU A 86 7.26 15.98 -1.20
CA GLU A 86 8.37 16.61 -1.87
C GLU A 86 9.66 16.53 -1.03
N MET A 87 9.52 16.60 0.30
CA MET A 87 10.60 16.44 1.25
C MET A 87 10.23 15.48 2.36
N PHE A 88 11.17 14.63 2.75
CA PHE A 88 10.97 13.73 3.87
C PHE A 88 11.06 14.49 5.20
N VAL A 89 9.93 14.66 5.88
CA VAL A 89 9.80 15.44 7.13
C VAL A 89 9.61 14.53 8.35
N ASN A 90 9.89 15.07 9.55
CA ASN A 90 9.77 14.34 10.82
C ASN A 90 8.37 13.74 11.03
N GLY A 91 7.31 14.42 10.59
CA GLY A 91 5.95 13.91 10.66
C GLY A 91 5.77 12.59 9.91
N PHE A 92 6.40 12.40 8.75
CA PHE A 92 6.37 11.12 8.04
C PHE A 92 7.15 10.02 8.77
N MET A 93 8.31 10.33 9.36
CA MET A 93 9.03 9.36 10.20
C MET A 93 8.14 8.87 11.34
N ALA A 94 7.51 9.79 12.05
CA ALA A 94 6.61 9.43 13.15
C ALA A 94 5.42 8.56 12.69
N LEU A 95 4.84 8.84 11.52
CA LEU A 95 3.76 8.05 10.95
C LEU A 95 4.21 6.65 10.49
N ILE A 96 5.46 6.52 9.99
CA ILE A 96 6.08 5.22 9.65
C ILE A 96 6.30 4.41 10.93
N ASP A 97 6.92 5.00 11.94
CA ASP A 97 7.20 4.35 13.23
C ASP A 97 5.91 3.96 13.96
N ALA A 98 4.84 4.75 13.78
CA ALA A 98 3.52 4.42 14.26
C ALA A 98 2.84 3.30 13.46
N GLY A 99 3.36 2.91 12.31
CA GLY A 99 2.77 1.90 11.43
C GLY A 99 1.51 2.39 10.70
N ILE A 100 1.31 3.71 10.60
CA ILE A 100 0.16 4.31 9.91
C ILE A 100 0.41 4.36 8.40
N LEU A 101 1.63 4.69 7.98
CA LEU A 101 2.03 4.62 6.57
C LEU A 101 2.37 3.17 6.21
N ARG A 102 1.36 2.43 5.78
CA ARG A 102 1.49 1.01 5.42
C ARG A 102 0.68 0.59 4.20
N ARG A 103 -0.21 1.45 3.67
CA ARG A 103 -0.99 1.14 2.48
C ARG A 103 -0.07 1.07 1.26
N GLN A 104 0.00 -0.09 0.64
CA GLN A 104 0.83 -0.32 -0.54
C GLN A 104 0.13 0.12 -1.82
N VAL A 105 0.88 0.79 -2.68
CA VAL A 105 0.47 1.20 -4.03
C VAL A 105 1.41 0.57 -5.05
N PHE A 106 0.85 0.00 -6.09
CA PHE A 106 1.57 -0.74 -7.13
C PHE A 106 1.64 0.08 -8.42
N SER A 107 2.74 -0.09 -9.16
CA SER A 107 3.00 0.62 -10.43
C SER A 107 2.17 0.11 -11.61
N HIS A 108 1.07 -0.63 -11.37
CA HIS A 108 0.19 -1.17 -12.40
C HIS A 108 -1.27 -0.82 -12.08
N GLU A 109 -1.88 0.02 -12.91
CA GLU A 109 -3.21 0.58 -12.69
C GLU A 109 -4.28 -0.49 -12.49
N GLY A 110 -4.33 -1.51 -13.37
CA GLY A 110 -5.31 -2.59 -13.28
C GLY A 110 -5.18 -3.40 -12.00
N LEU A 111 -3.95 -3.72 -11.58
CA LEU A 111 -3.70 -4.42 -10.32
C LEU A 111 -4.14 -3.57 -9.12
N GLN A 112 -3.78 -2.28 -9.14
CA GLN A 112 -4.17 -1.36 -8.07
C GLN A 112 -5.69 -1.18 -7.99
N SER A 113 -6.37 -1.12 -9.13
CA SER A 113 -7.83 -1.01 -9.19
C SER A 113 -8.52 -2.22 -8.56
N LEU A 114 -8.02 -3.43 -8.81
CA LEU A 114 -8.55 -4.65 -8.19
C LEU A 114 -8.34 -4.67 -6.68
N LEU A 115 -7.18 -4.21 -6.21
CA LEU A 115 -6.89 -4.07 -4.76
C LEU A 115 -7.81 -3.03 -4.11
N ASN A 116 -7.98 -1.87 -4.73
CA ASN A 116 -8.86 -0.81 -4.23
C ASN A 116 -10.34 -1.25 -4.19
N ALA A 117 -10.74 -2.11 -5.13
CA ALA A 117 -12.08 -2.68 -5.17
C ALA A 117 -12.28 -3.88 -4.22
N GLY A 118 -11.24 -4.29 -3.49
CA GLY A 118 -11.28 -5.47 -2.62
C GLY A 118 -11.43 -6.80 -3.36
N LYS A 119 -11.23 -6.82 -4.69
CA LYS A 119 -11.26 -8.05 -5.51
C LYS A 119 -9.98 -8.87 -5.39
N LEU A 120 -8.87 -8.21 -5.06
CA LEU A 120 -7.60 -8.84 -4.70
C LEU A 120 -7.18 -8.39 -3.31
N SER A 121 -6.36 -9.22 -2.65
CA SER A 121 -5.64 -8.89 -1.43
C SER A 121 -4.12 -8.88 -1.69
N LEU A 122 -3.35 -8.42 -0.71
CA LEU A 122 -1.89 -8.51 -0.78
C LEU A 122 -1.40 -9.96 -0.68
N GLU A 123 -2.17 -10.82 -0.03
CA GLU A 123 -1.90 -12.26 0.04
C GLU A 123 -2.41 -12.93 -1.24
N ILE A 124 -1.56 -13.78 -1.84
CA ILE A 124 -1.90 -14.54 -3.05
C ILE A 124 -2.70 -15.76 -2.64
N THR A 125 -3.86 -15.93 -3.26
CA THR A 125 -4.79 -17.03 -3.02
C THR A 125 -5.10 -17.78 -4.31
N GLU A 126 -5.83 -18.87 -4.19
CA GLU A 126 -6.36 -19.64 -5.33
C GLU A 126 -7.23 -18.80 -6.29
N ASN A 127 -7.86 -17.72 -5.76
CA ASN A 127 -8.69 -16.82 -6.55
C ASN A 127 -7.90 -15.75 -7.31
N THR A 128 -6.59 -15.62 -7.07
CA THR A 128 -5.77 -14.54 -7.66
C THR A 128 -5.74 -14.63 -9.18
N LEU A 129 -5.43 -15.80 -9.75
CA LEU A 129 -5.37 -15.98 -11.22
C LEU A 129 -6.74 -15.81 -11.88
N PRO A 130 -7.85 -16.41 -11.37
CA PRO A 130 -9.18 -16.17 -11.90
C PRO A 130 -9.59 -14.70 -11.95
N VAL A 131 -9.32 -13.94 -10.89
CA VAL A 131 -9.63 -12.49 -10.82
C VAL A 131 -8.82 -11.71 -11.86
N LEU A 132 -7.54 -12.03 -12.03
CA LEU A 132 -6.70 -11.39 -13.06
C LEU A 132 -7.16 -11.72 -14.48
N LEU A 133 -7.59 -12.96 -14.73
CA LEU A 133 -8.15 -13.40 -16.01
C LEU A 133 -9.46 -12.68 -16.31
N GLU A 134 -10.41 -12.64 -15.38
CA GLU A 134 -11.67 -11.90 -15.50
C GLU A 134 -11.44 -10.41 -15.81
N ALA A 135 -10.44 -9.81 -15.15
CA ALA A 135 -10.03 -8.43 -15.38
C ALA A 135 -9.22 -8.22 -16.66
N ARG A 136 -8.94 -9.27 -17.44
CA ARG A 136 -8.14 -9.27 -18.67
C ARG A 136 -6.72 -8.71 -18.47
N LEU A 137 -6.16 -8.90 -17.29
CA LEU A 137 -4.76 -8.56 -17.01
C LEU A 137 -3.79 -9.67 -17.38
N ILE A 138 -4.30 -10.88 -17.56
CA ILE A 138 -3.59 -12.06 -18.11
C ILE A 138 -4.51 -12.80 -19.07
N ASN A 139 -3.93 -13.69 -19.87
CA ASN A 139 -4.64 -14.54 -20.80
C ASN A 139 -4.84 -15.96 -20.22
N GLU A 140 -5.81 -16.72 -20.74
CA GLU A 140 -6.04 -18.13 -20.38
C GLU A 140 -4.79 -18.99 -20.61
N LYS A 141 -4.15 -18.81 -21.78
CA LYS A 141 -2.84 -19.34 -22.11
C LYS A 141 -1.84 -18.22 -21.89
N LEU A 142 -1.04 -18.33 -20.85
CA LEU A 142 -0.12 -17.28 -20.46
C LEU A 142 0.94 -17.04 -21.53
N SER A 143 1.12 -15.79 -21.91
CA SER A 143 2.21 -15.31 -22.76
C SER A 143 3.47 -15.03 -21.93
N VAL A 144 4.59 -14.77 -22.61
CA VAL A 144 5.84 -14.32 -21.95
C VAL A 144 5.61 -13.04 -21.15
N ASN A 145 4.77 -12.13 -21.65
CA ASN A 145 4.44 -10.89 -20.94
C ASN A 145 3.60 -11.16 -19.69
N ASP A 146 2.65 -12.10 -19.76
CA ASP A 146 1.85 -12.50 -18.59
C ASP A 146 2.73 -13.12 -17.51
N VAL A 147 3.63 -14.02 -17.87
CA VAL A 147 4.57 -14.62 -16.89
C VAL A 147 5.50 -13.57 -16.31
N SER A 148 5.98 -12.62 -17.11
CA SER A 148 6.81 -11.50 -16.63
C SER A 148 6.03 -10.61 -15.67
N PHE A 149 4.78 -10.29 -15.97
CA PHE A 149 3.87 -9.56 -15.10
C PHE A 149 3.64 -10.30 -13.77
N LEU A 150 3.30 -11.58 -13.83
CA LEU A 150 3.04 -12.39 -12.65
C LEU A 150 4.27 -12.50 -11.74
N LYS A 151 5.46 -12.65 -12.31
CA LYS A 151 6.75 -12.66 -11.57
C LYS A 151 7.06 -11.27 -10.97
N LYS A 152 6.92 -10.20 -11.76
CA LYS A 152 7.18 -8.82 -11.32
C LYS A 152 6.41 -8.49 -10.03
N PHE A 153 5.16 -8.92 -9.94
CA PHE A 153 4.32 -8.65 -8.77
C PHE A 153 4.31 -9.80 -7.75
N GLY A 154 5.19 -10.80 -7.90
CA GLY A 154 5.35 -11.89 -6.96
C GLY A 154 4.19 -12.88 -6.94
N ILE A 155 3.27 -12.79 -7.91
CA ILE A 155 2.15 -13.73 -8.06
C ILE A 155 2.69 -15.09 -8.46
N PHE A 156 3.65 -15.13 -9.37
CA PHE A 156 4.46 -16.31 -9.64
C PHE A 156 5.79 -16.23 -8.92
N LYS A 157 6.32 -17.38 -8.56
CA LYS A 157 7.71 -17.55 -8.11
C LYS A 157 8.67 -17.15 -9.22
N ASP A 158 9.85 -16.68 -8.85
CA ASP A 158 10.85 -16.19 -9.80
C ASP A 158 11.43 -17.32 -10.70
N GLU A 159 11.35 -18.57 -10.23
CA GLU A 159 11.84 -19.77 -10.89
C GLU A 159 10.93 -20.25 -12.04
N VAL A 160 9.68 -19.76 -12.13
CA VAL A 160 8.75 -20.15 -13.20
C VAL A 160 9.28 -19.68 -14.55
N ILE A 161 9.39 -20.59 -15.51
CA ILE A 161 9.84 -20.33 -16.88
C ILE A 161 8.76 -20.80 -17.86
N LEU A 162 8.43 -19.95 -18.82
CA LEU A 162 7.62 -20.33 -19.98
C LEU A 162 8.55 -20.72 -21.12
N HIS A 163 8.46 -21.96 -21.57
CA HIS A 163 9.19 -22.46 -22.74
C HIS A 163 8.19 -23.11 -23.73
N GLY A 164 8.06 -22.50 -24.88
CA GLY A 164 6.99 -22.87 -25.83
C GLY A 164 5.61 -22.64 -25.16
N ASP A 165 4.84 -23.71 -25.12
CA ASP A 165 3.48 -23.73 -24.57
C ASP A 165 3.41 -24.36 -23.17
N GLN A 166 4.53 -24.49 -22.47
CA GLN A 166 4.60 -25.15 -21.17
C GLN A 166 5.28 -24.28 -20.11
N LEU A 167 4.82 -24.39 -18.88
CA LEU A 167 5.45 -23.78 -17.72
C LEU A 167 6.38 -24.81 -17.06
N HIS A 168 7.58 -24.36 -16.72
CA HIS A 168 8.60 -25.17 -16.06
C HIS A 168 8.92 -24.56 -14.69
N ILE A 169 8.95 -25.39 -13.66
CA ILE A 169 9.34 -25.03 -12.31
C ILE A 169 9.84 -26.26 -11.54
N ASP A 170 10.95 -26.16 -10.83
CA ASP A 170 11.52 -27.22 -9.99
C ASP A 170 11.64 -28.59 -10.69
N GLY A 171 12.02 -28.58 -11.96
CA GLY A 171 12.14 -29.80 -12.78
C GLY A 171 10.81 -30.38 -13.25
N GLN A 172 9.70 -29.76 -12.93
CA GLN A 172 8.36 -30.14 -13.41
C GLN A 172 7.98 -29.36 -14.67
N THR A 173 7.19 -30.01 -15.53
CA THR A 173 6.60 -29.39 -16.72
C THR A 173 5.08 -29.40 -16.57
N LEU A 174 4.48 -28.21 -16.64
CA LEU A 174 3.05 -27.99 -16.43
C LEU A 174 2.39 -27.50 -17.73
N VAL A 175 1.15 -27.89 -17.94
CA VAL A 175 0.34 -27.36 -19.04
C VAL A 175 0.01 -25.90 -18.75
N ASN A 176 0.26 -25.03 -19.74
CA ASN A 176 -0.01 -23.60 -19.65
C ASN A 176 -1.48 -23.30 -20.01
N SER A 177 -2.38 -23.51 -19.07
CA SER A 177 -3.80 -23.20 -19.21
C SER A 177 -4.40 -22.83 -17.85
N ILE A 178 -5.01 -21.66 -17.77
CA ILE A 178 -5.75 -21.21 -16.57
C ILE A 178 -7.20 -21.74 -16.59
N ASP A 179 -7.75 -21.99 -17.77
CA ASP A 179 -9.14 -22.46 -17.94
C ASP A 179 -9.27 -23.98 -17.74
N ASP A 180 -8.25 -24.75 -18.07
CA ASP A 180 -8.22 -26.18 -17.77
C ASP A 180 -8.07 -26.42 -16.26
N LYS A 181 -9.05 -27.08 -15.66
CA LYS A 181 -9.11 -27.26 -14.20
C LYS A 181 -7.89 -28.00 -13.62
N ALA A 182 -7.39 -29.02 -14.31
CA ALA A 182 -6.24 -29.79 -13.82
C ALA A 182 -4.94 -29.01 -13.95
N ALA A 183 -4.75 -28.33 -15.10
CA ALA A 183 -3.60 -27.45 -15.32
C ALA A 183 -3.59 -26.29 -14.34
N HIS A 184 -4.73 -25.63 -14.14
CA HIS A 184 -4.88 -24.53 -13.17
C HIS A 184 -4.49 -24.97 -11.76
N LEU A 185 -5.00 -26.12 -11.29
CA LEU A 185 -4.65 -26.64 -9.97
C LEU A 185 -3.14 -26.89 -9.84
N ALA A 186 -2.50 -27.45 -10.87
CA ALA A 186 -1.06 -27.66 -10.88
C ALA A 186 -0.28 -26.33 -10.86
N ILE A 187 -0.73 -25.33 -11.61
CA ILE A 187 -0.15 -23.97 -11.61
C ILE A 187 -0.28 -23.35 -10.20
N GLN A 188 -1.44 -23.46 -9.58
CA GLN A 188 -1.66 -22.95 -8.22
C GLN A 188 -0.73 -23.61 -7.20
N GLN A 189 -0.57 -24.91 -7.26
CA GLN A 189 0.26 -25.67 -6.31
C GLN A 189 1.76 -25.36 -6.42
N HIS A 190 2.24 -25.19 -7.65
CA HIS A 190 3.68 -25.11 -7.91
C HIS A 190 4.19 -23.69 -8.21
N CYS A 191 3.41 -22.89 -8.96
CA CYS A 191 3.88 -21.60 -9.49
C CYS A 191 3.59 -20.40 -8.59
N LEU A 192 2.54 -20.45 -7.75
CA LEU A 192 2.14 -19.28 -6.96
C LEU A 192 3.16 -18.95 -5.87
N GLY A 193 3.37 -17.64 -5.70
CA GLY A 193 4.00 -17.06 -4.53
C GLY A 193 3.02 -16.91 -3.37
N ASN A 194 3.45 -16.23 -2.30
CA ASN A 194 2.62 -16.06 -1.10
C ASN A 194 1.99 -14.68 -0.99
N ARG A 195 2.69 -13.65 -1.48
CA ARG A 195 2.30 -12.26 -1.32
C ARG A 195 2.75 -11.39 -2.48
N LEU A 196 1.93 -10.38 -2.83
CA LEU A 196 2.29 -9.39 -3.83
C LEU A 196 3.57 -8.64 -3.46
N LYS A 197 4.43 -8.42 -4.44
CA LYS A 197 5.71 -7.68 -4.33
C LYS A 197 5.65 -6.38 -5.15
N GLY A 198 6.56 -5.45 -4.85
CA GLY A 198 6.72 -4.21 -5.62
C GLY A 198 5.73 -3.10 -5.25
N GLY A 199 4.91 -3.29 -4.23
CA GLY A 199 4.15 -2.21 -3.64
C GLY A 199 5.02 -1.29 -2.80
N VAL A 200 4.77 0.02 -2.89
CA VAL A 200 5.41 1.05 -2.06
C VAL A 200 4.36 1.75 -1.22
N PHE A 201 4.71 2.14 0.00
CA PHE A 201 3.79 2.85 0.90
C PHE A 201 4.05 4.36 0.95
N MET A 202 5.07 4.82 0.24
CA MET A 202 5.43 6.24 0.14
C MET A 202 6.28 6.48 -1.11
N HIS A 203 6.17 7.68 -1.69
CA HIS A 203 7.12 8.23 -2.66
C HIS A 203 7.24 9.75 -2.48
N GLY A 204 8.32 10.31 -3.02
CA GLY A 204 8.61 11.74 -3.08
C GLY A 204 9.41 12.08 -4.33
#